data_d1cfee52042872b2fb3ffecb36a26093
#
_entry.id   d1cfee52042872b2fb3ffecb36a26093
#
_cell.length_a   1.000
_cell.length_b   1.000
_cell.length_c   1.000
_cell.angle_alpha   90.00
_cell.angle_beta   90.00
_cell.angle_gamma   90.00
#
_symmetry.space_group_name_H-M   'P 1'
#
loop_
_entity.id
_entity.type
_entity.pdbx_description
1 polymer ?
#
loop_
_entity_poly.entity_id
_entity_poly.type
_entity_poly.pdbx_seq_one_letter_code
_entity_poly.pdbx_strand_id
1 'polypeptide(L)'
;LREIGHCQSIENYSLHFDGRERGQRPYCLLDFFAACAKQFHGDPKKFLVIMDESHVSLPQVGGMYHGDRSRKESLIEHGFRLPTAADNRPLKIPEFQSLVPQMVYVSATPGERELRHLCEVTNQTIPNGLLHAQSSGGAGPPDLSKKHPESESMYDMIQSINHISKMEIRPTGLLDPNIEVRGTEGQVSDLLSEINQRVSKNERCLITVLTIKFAEEVSEYLNSMGIKAHHLHSEIDTIERSEIINALRIGHIDVIVGINLLREGLDIPEVSLVAIFDADKQGFLRNERSLLQTIGRAARNQNGRVILYADGMSPSMSAAIQQTLERRARQEAYNLEHHIVPKTIKKALPAMYSKDDEFI
;
A
#
# COMPACT_ATOMS: atom_id res chain seq x y z
N LEU A 1 27.46 -27.19 -9.02
CA LEU A 1 26.88 -26.80 -10.33
C LEU A 1 26.63 -28.03 -11.23
N ARG A 2 27.60 -28.94 -11.36
CA ARG A 2 27.44 -30.12 -12.25
C ARG A 2 26.36 -31.09 -11.78
N GLU A 3 26.17 -31.22 -10.47
CA GLU A 3 25.21 -32.18 -9.88
C GLU A 3 23.83 -31.56 -9.61
N ILE A 4 23.79 -30.30 -9.18
CA ILE A 4 22.57 -29.63 -8.72
C ILE A 4 22.03 -28.61 -9.76
N GLY A 5 22.81 -28.27 -10.78
CA GLY A 5 22.45 -27.29 -11.82
C GLY A 5 22.53 -25.83 -11.39
N HIS A 6 22.68 -25.54 -10.09
CA HIS A 6 22.84 -24.18 -9.58
C HIS A 6 23.86 -24.10 -8.44
N CYS A 7 24.30 -22.90 -8.12
CA CYS A 7 25.14 -22.58 -6.97
C CYS A 7 24.52 -21.41 -6.23
N GLN A 8 24.13 -21.63 -4.99
CA GLN A 8 23.52 -20.61 -4.17
C GLN A 8 24.47 -19.41 -4.00
N SER A 9 23.93 -18.22 -4.12
CA SER A 9 24.64 -16.93 -4.01
C SER A 9 25.68 -16.63 -5.09
N ILE A 10 25.78 -17.43 -6.18
CA ILE A 10 26.71 -17.17 -7.28
C ILE A 10 26.37 -15.87 -8.04
N GLU A 11 25.11 -15.46 -8.01
CA GLU A 11 24.63 -14.20 -8.55
C GLU A 11 25.40 -12.98 -7.99
N ASN A 12 25.90 -13.07 -6.76
CA ASN A 12 26.72 -12.01 -6.17
C ASN A 12 28.04 -11.76 -6.94
N TYR A 13 28.43 -12.71 -7.78
CA TYR A 13 29.67 -12.67 -8.56
C TYR A 13 29.42 -12.60 -10.06
N SER A 14 28.23 -12.15 -10.47
CA SER A 14 27.82 -12.02 -11.87
C SER A 14 28.79 -11.19 -12.72
N LEU A 15 29.48 -10.22 -12.13
CA LEU A 15 30.52 -9.43 -12.78
C LEU A 15 31.56 -10.30 -13.54
N HIS A 16 31.92 -11.45 -12.98
CA HIS A 16 32.93 -12.35 -13.56
C HIS A 16 32.39 -13.20 -14.72
N PHE A 17 31.06 -13.29 -14.86
CA PHE A 17 30.42 -14.10 -15.91
C PHE A 17 29.96 -13.26 -17.08
N ASP A 18 29.57 -12.01 -16.86
CA ASP A 18 29.01 -11.13 -17.87
C ASP A 18 30.00 -10.10 -18.47
N GLY A 19 31.24 -10.12 -17.97
CA GLY A 19 32.33 -9.30 -18.49
C GLY A 19 32.22 -7.80 -18.23
N ARG A 20 31.39 -7.42 -17.24
CA ARG A 20 31.23 -6.01 -16.83
C ARG A 20 32.48 -5.49 -16.11
N GLU A 21 32.70 -4.19 -16.19
CA GLU A 21 33.66 -3.50 -15.35
C GLU A 21 33.08 -3.23 -13.94
N ARG A 22 33.95 -3.07 -12.96
CA ARG A 22 33.54 -2.72 -11.60
C ARG A 22 32.77 -1.39 -11.57
N GLY A 23 31.69 -1.37 -10.79
CA GLY A 23 30.81 -0.21 -10.68
C GLY A 23 29.71 -0.11 -11.75
N GLN A 24 29.84 -0.85 -12.86
CA GLN A 24 28.77 -0.92 -13.84
C GLN A 24 27.55 -1.64 -13.26
N ARG A 25 26.35 -1.23 -13.69
CA ARG A 25 25.11 -1.88 -13.25
C ARG A 25 25.02 -3.32 -13.78
N PRO A 26 24.46 -4.26 -13.03
CA PRO A 26 24.17 -5.59 -13.54
C PRO A 26 23.04 -5.57 -14.57
N TYR A 27 22.97 -6.61 -15.39
CA TYR A 27 21.80 -6.87 -16.23
C TYR A 27 20.58 -7.12 -15.33
N CYS A 28 19.43 -6.65 -15.76
CA CYS A 28 18.18 -6.77 -15.05
C CYS A 28 17.02 -7.09 -16.01
N LEU A 29 15.82 -7.28 -15.46
CA LEU A 29 14.62 -7.61 -16.23
C LEU A 29 14.34 -6.61 -17.38
N LEU A 30 14.64 -5.33 -17.17
CA LEU A 30 14.44 -4.30 -18.20
C LEU A 30 15.34 -4.50 -19.43
N ASP A 31 16.54 -5.07 -19.26
CA ASP A 31 17.40 -5.41 -20.39
C ASP A 31 16.81 -6.53 -21.26
N PHE A 32 16.12 -7.51 -20.63
CA PHE A 32 15.40 -8.55 -21.36
C PHE A 32 14.21 -7.96 -22.11
N PHE A 33 13.47 -7.02 -21.53
CA PHE A 33 12.39 -6.34 -22.24
C PHE A 33 12.92 -5.54 -23.42
N ALA A 34 14.03 -4.84 -23.26
CA ALA A 34 14.67 -4.12 -24.37
C ALA A 34 15.14 -5.07 -25.49
N ALA A 35 15.73 -6.22 -25.14
CA ALA A 35 16.14 -7.24 -26.10
C ALA A 35 14.93 -7.83 -26.85
N CYS A 36 13.86 -8.17 -26.15
CA CYS A 36 12.61 -8.63 -26.76
C CYS A 36 12.00 -7.57 -27.67
N ALA A 37 11.93 -6.32 -27.23
CA ALA A 37 11.40 -5.22 -28.04
C ALA A 37 12.21 -5.02 -29.32
N LYS A 38 13.55 -5.09 -29.24
CA LYS A 38 14.43 -5.05 -30.40
C LYS A 38 14.16 -6.21 -31.36
N GLN A 39 13.99 -7.43 -30.83
CA GLN A 39 13.75 -8.62 -31.66
C GLN A 39 12.40 -8.55 -32.39
N PHE A 40 11.32 -8.17 -31.70
CA PHE A 40 9.96 -8.20 -32.27
C PHE A 40 9.56 -6.91 -33.00
N HIS A 41 10.14 -5.78 -32.62
CA HIS A 41 9.76 -4.46 -33.16
C HIS A 41 10.90 -3.68 -33.82
N GLY A 42 12.12 -4.22 -33.80
CA GLY A 42 13.31 -3.54 -34.37
C GLY A 42 13.86 -2.39 -33.49
N ASP A 43 13.16 -2.03 -32.40
CA ASP A 43 13.51 -0.92 -31.51
C ASP A 43 13.54 -1.37 -30.05
N PRO A 44 14.69 -1.30 -29.35
CA PRO A 44 14.80 -1.70 -27.96
C PRO A 44 14.02 -0.81 -26.98
N LYS A 45 13.54 0.34 -27.43
CA LYS A 45 12.74 1.27 -26.61
C LYS A 45 11.22 1.07 -26.79
N LYS A 46 10.79 0.10 -27.56
CA LYS A 46 9.37 -0.12 -27.87
C LYS A 46 8.71 -1.06 -26.83
N PHE A 47 8.73 -0.68 -25.57
CA PHE A 47 8.00 -1.33 -24.49
C PHE A 47 7.49 -0.31 -23.49
N LEU A 48 6.45 -0.68 -22.75
CA LEU A 48 5.80 0.12 -21.73
C LEU A 48 5.98 -0.54 -20.37
N VAL A 49 6.31 0.25 -19.35
CA VAL A 49 6.28 -0.18 -17.96
C VAL A 49 5.07 0.45 -17.27
N ILE A 50 4.25 -0.37 -16.66
CA ILE A 50 3.14 0.06 -15.81
C ILE A 50 3.54 -0.24 -14.37
N MET A 51 3.74 0.82 -13.57
CA MET A 51 4.12 0.70 -12.17
C MET A 51 2.88 0.84 -11.30
N ASP A 52 2.38 -0.29 -10.83
CA ASP A 52 1.27 -0.32 -9.89
C ASP A 52 1.71 0.07 -8.48
N GLU A 53 0.78 0.67 -7.71
CA GLU A 53 1.05 1.24 -6.38
C GLU A 53 2.33 2.10 -6.38
N SER A 54 2.45 2.97 -7.39
CA SER A 54 3.66 3.73 -7.67
C SER A 54 4.17 4.57 -6.49
N HIS A 55 3.27 5.03 -5.63
CA HIS A 55 3.60 5.76 -4.40
C HIS A 55 4.41 4.93 -3.38
N VAL A 56 4.39 3.59 -3.49
CA VAL A 56 5.21 2.65 -2.70
C VAL A 56 6.36 2.13 -3.53
N SER A 57 6.09 1.68 -4.77
CA SER A 57 7.05 1.00 -5.62
C SER A 57 8.23 1.89 -6.02
N LEU A 58 7.98 3.16 -6.37
CA LEU A 58 9.04 4.08 -6.78
C LEU A 58 10.00 4.44 -5.63
N PRO A 59 9.54 4.76 -4.41
CA PRO A 59 10.41 4.89 -3.23
C PRO A 59 11.20 3.63 -2.91
N GLN A 60 10.60 2.43 -3.06
CA GLN A 60 11.32 1.16 -2.83
C GLN A 60 12.47 0.98 -3.82
N VAL A 61 12.24 1.20 -5.11
CA VAL A 61 13.32 1.17 -6.11
C VAL A 61 14.46 2.12 -5.73
N GLY A 62 14.13 3.32 -5.22
CA GLY A 62 15.12 4.29 -4.74
C GLY A 62 15.90 3.85 -3.50
N GLY A 63 15.26 3.13 -2.59
CA GLY A 63 15.86 2.67 -1.34
C GLY A 63 16.73 1.40 -1.49
N MET A 64 16.43 0.55 -2.48
CA MET A 64 17.09 -0.75 -2.66
C MET A 64 18.61 -0.65 -2.78
N TYR A 65 19.11 0.30 -3.56
CA TYR A 65 20.56 0.46 -3.77
C TYR A 65 21.31 0.71 -2.45
N HIS A 66 20.84 1.65 -1.65
CA HIS A 66 21.52 2.03 -0.42
C HIS A 66 21.47 0.92 0.63
N GLY A 67 20.33 0.26 0.79
CA GLY A 67 20.17 -0.86 1.73
C GLY A 67 21.04 -2.07 1.37
N ASP A 68 21.06 -2.46 0.07
CA ASP A 68 21.91 -3.55 -0.41
C ASP A 68 23.40 -3.20 -0.27
N ARG A 69 23.78 -1.98 -0.60
CA ARG A 69 25.15 -1.49 -0.51
C ARG A 69 25.68 -1.54 0.91
N SER A 70 24.95 -0.98 1.87
CA SER A 70 25.33 -0.97 3.28
C SER A 70 25.52 -2.39 3.84
N ARG A 71 24.57 -3.28 3.54
CA ARG A 71 24.64 -4.69 3.94
C ARG A 71 25.88 -5.39 3.36
N LYS A 72 26.13 -5.22 2.06
CA LYS A 72 27.27 -5.87 1.39
C LYS A 72 28.61 -5.33 1.85
N GLU A 73 28.74 -4.05 2.08
CA GLU A 73 29.96 -3.44 2.63
C GLU A 73 30.31 -4.05 3.98
N SER A 74 29.35 -4.19 4.89
CA SER A 74 29.55 -4.86 6.18
C SER A 74 29.98 -6.32 6.00
N LEU A 75 29.34 -7.07 5.10
CA LEU A 75 29.71 -8.48 4.85
C LEU A 75 31.10 -8.62 4.21
N ILE A 76 31.54 -7.69 3.39
CA ILE A 76 32.87 -7.66 2.76
C ILE A 76 33.92 -7.31 3.83
N GLU A 77 33.67 -6.29 4.63
CA GLU A 77 34.58 -5.86 5.70
C GLU A 77 34.88 -6.99 6.70
N HIS A 78 33.87 -7.80 7.04
CA HIS A 78 33.99 -8.93 7.94
C HIS A 78 34.39 -10.25 7.26
N GLY A 79 34.72 -10.24 5.96
CA GLY A 79 35.21 -11.41 5.23
C GLY A 79 34.15 -12.43 4.81
N PHE A 80 32.86 -12.13 4.97
CA PHE A 80 31.77 -13.03 4.55
C PHE A 80 31.43 -12.94 3.05
N ARG A 81 31.93 -11.94 2.35
CA ARG A 81 31.78 -11.76 0.89
C ARG A 81 33.06 -11.21 0.28
N LEU A 82 33.31 -11.55 -0.99
CA LEU A 82 34.39 -10.95 -1.76
C LEU A 82 34.01 -9.53 -2.21
N PRO A 83 34.98 -8.64 -2.44
CA PRO A 83 34.74 -7.26 -2.84
C PRO A 83 33.82 -7.10 -4.06
N THR A 84 33.88 -8.03 -5.03
CA THR A 84 33.06 -8.01 -6.25
C THR A 84 31.56 -8.32 -6.01
N ALA A 85 31.20 -8.79 -4.82
CA ALA A 85 29.79 -8.95 -4.45
C ALA A 85 29.03 -7.60 -4.44
N ALA A 86 29.74 -6.49 -4.21
CA ALA A 86 29.16 -5.15 -4.26
C ALA A 86 28.75 -4.70 -5.68
N ASP A 87 29.25 -5.37 -6.71
CA ASP A 87 28.94 -5.05 -8.12
C ASP A 87 27.66 -5.75 -8.62
N ASN A 88 27.15 -6.76 -7.92
CA ASN A 88 25.79 -7.28 -8.14
C ASN A 88 24.82 -6.50 -7.23
N ARG A 89 24.23 -5.47 -7.73
CA ARG A 89 23.49 -4.46 -6.99
C ARG A 89 22.17 -4.06 -7.66
N PRO A 90 21.18 -3.59 -6.89
CA PRO A 90 20.00 -2.94 -7.45
C PRO A 90 20.37 -1.71 -8.29
N LEU A 91 19.46 -1.33 -9.18
CA LEU A 91 19.58 -0.10 -9.95
C LEU A 91 19.50 1.13 -9.04
N LYS A 92 20.21 2.18 -9.41
CA LYS A 92 19.94 3.53 -8.89
C LYS A 92 18.74 4.13 -9.64
N ILE A 93 18.04 5.08 -9.03
CA ILE A 93 16.88 5.74 -9.68
C ILE A 93 17.21 6.30 -11.07
N PRO A 94 18.31 7.05 -11.29
CA PRO A 94 18.63 7.53 -12.63
C PRO A 94 18.87 6.40 -13.64
N GLU A 95 19.48 5.28 -13.20
CA GLU A 95 19.69 4.11 -14.08
C GLU A 95 18.34 3.47 -14.44
N PHE A 96 17.44 3.30 -13.46
CA PHE A 96 16.09 2.80 -13.70
C PHE A 96 15.34 3.67 -14.70
N GLN A 97 15.30 4.99 -14.47
CA GLN A 97 14.63 5.94 -15.36
C GLN A 97 15.21 5.94 -16.79
N SER A 98 16.52 5.78 -16.93
CA SER A 98 17.18 5.74 -18.26
C SER A 98 16.86 4.47 -19.06
N LEU A 99 16.52 3.37 -18.36
CA LEU A 99 16.18 2.09 -18.98
C LEU A 99 14.72 1.99 -19.39
N VAL A 100 13.86 2.78 -18.78
CA VAL A 100 12.41 2.74 -19.05
C VAL A 100 12.04 3.81 -20.07
N PRO A 101 11.69 3.42 -21.31
CA PRO A 101 11.39 4.37 -22.36
C PRO A 101 10.02 5.05 -22.20
N GLN A 102 9.05 4.31 -21.66
CA GLN A 102 7.69 4.79 -21.42
C GLN A 102 7.19 4.24 -20.06
N MET A 103 6.63 5.11 -19.23
CA MET A 103 6.14 4.77 -17.88
C MET A 103 4.71 5.26 -17.68
N VAL A 104 3.88 4.39 -17.10
CA VAL A 104 2.58 4.75 -16.53
C VAL A 104 2.63 4.47 -15.05
N TYR A 105 2.42 5.49 -14.24
CA TYR A 105 2.24 5.35 -12.80
C TYR A 105 0.76 5.11 -12.49
N VAL A 106 0.47 4.08 -11.72
CA VAL A 106 -0.87 3.75 -11.25
C VAL A 106 -0.90 3.81 -9.74
N SER A 107 -1.80 4.59 -9.17
CA SER A 107 -1.95 4.71 -7.72
C SER A 107 -3.32 5.27 -7.36
N ALA A 108 -3.92 4.76 -6.29
CA ALA A 108 -5.10 5.39 -5.67
C ALA A 108 -4.73 6.68 -4.91
N THR A 109 -3.47 6.79 -4.49
CA THR A 109 -2.93 7.91 -3.70
C THR A 109 -1.53 8.26 -4.22
N PRO A 110 -1.41 8.94 -5.38
CA PRO A 110 -0.12 9.29 -5.97
C PRO A 110 0.82 9.96 -4.97
N GLY A 111 2.11 9.69 -5.06
CA GLY A 111 3.13 10.23 -4.18
C GLY A 111 3.86 11.43 -4.80
N GLU A 112 4.62 12.13 -3.98
CA GLU A 112 5.35 13.33 -4.39
C GLU A 112 6.42 13.05 -5.45
N ARG A 113 7.03 11.86 -5.41
CA ARG A 113 8.12 11.50 -6.33
C ARG A 113 7.63 11.29 -7.76
N GLU A 114 6.54 10.54 -7.94
CA GLU A 114 5.95 10.36 -9.26
C GLU A 114 5.35 11.65 -9.82
N LEU A 115 4.71 12.47 -8.99
CA LEU A 115 4.16 13.76 -9.43
C LEU A 115 5.27 14.72 -9.85
N ARG A 116 6.36 14.79 -9.10
CA ARG A 116 7.53 15.59 -9.46
C ARG A 116 8.15 15.11 -10.77
N HIS A 117 8.40 13.81 -10.90
CA HIS A 117 8.96 13.22 -12.12
C HIS A 117 8.06 13.50 -13.33
N LEU A 118 6.75 13.43 -13.17
CA LEU A 118 5.79 13.78 -14.22
C LEU A 118 5.95 15.24 -14.63
N CYS A 119 6.01 16.18 -13.68
CA CYS A 119 6.21 17.59 -13.97
C CYS A 119 7.54 17.84 -14.71
N GLU A 120 8.63 17.20 -14.27
CA GLU A 120 9.95 17.33 -14.89
C GLU A 120 9.95 16.83 -16.34
N VAL A 121 9.40 15.65 -16.60
CA VAL A 121 9.36 15.05 -17.94
C VAL A 121 8.44 15.81 -18.90
N THR A 122 7.36 16.40 -18.37
CA THR A 122 6.38 17.14 -19.19
C THR A 122 6.62 18.64 -19.21
N ASN A 123 7.74 19.12 -18.65
CA ASN A 123 8.10 20.55 -18.54
C ASN A 123 7.00 21.42 -17.91
N GLN A 124 6.34 20.89 -16.89
CA GLN A 124 5.33 21.62 -16.12
C GLN A 124 5.95 22.25 -14.87
N THR A 125 5.33 23.34 -14.39
CA THR A 125 5.72 23.95 -13.12
C THR A 125 5.45 22.98 -11.98
N ILE A 126 6.48 22.71 -11.15
CA ILE A 126 6.33 21.89 -9.96
C ILE A 126 5.57 22.68 -8.90
N PRO A 127 4.41 22.20 -8.41
CA PRO A 127 3.69 22.86 -7.33
C PRO A 127 4.54 23.10 -6.09
N ASN A 128 4.32 24.20 -5.39
CA ASN A 128 5.13 24.59 -4.23
C ASN A 128 5.17 23.52 -3.13
N GLY A 129 4.08 22.81 -2.90
CA GLY A 129 4.01 21.69 -1.96
C GLY A 129 4.97 20.54 -2.27
N LEU A 130 5.33 20.35 -3.55
CA LEU A 130 6.28 19.32 -3.98
C LEU A 130 7.75 19.79 -3.93
N LEU A 131 8.02 21.10 -3.85
CA LEU A 131 9.39 21.63 -3.83
C LEU A 131 10.13 21.33 -2.53
N HIS A 132 9.43 21.24 -1.41
CA HIS A 132 10.02 21.08 -0.07
C HIS A 132 10.30 19.61 0.31
N ALA A 133 9.85 18.65 -0.47
CA ALA A 133 10.04 17.22 -0.21
C ALA A 133 11.48 16.69 -0.41
N GLN A 134 12.44 17.52 -0.82
CA GLN A 134 13.84 17.09 -1.01
C GLN A 134 14.64 16.92 0.27
N SER A 135 14.20 17.46 1.41
CA SER A 135 15.01 17.51 2.63
C SER A 135 14.89 16.29 3.55
N SER A 136 14.04 15.32 3.27
CA SER A 136 13.82 14.16 4.14
C SER A 136 14.54 12.88 3.71
N GLY A 137 15.59 12.97 2.91
CA GLY A 137 16.46 11.85 2.54
C GLY A 137 17.52 11.50 3.60
N GLY A 138 17.51 12.11 4.77
CA GLY A 138 18.39 11.83 5.90
C GLY A 138 17.56 11.47 7.13
N ALA A 139 17.94 10.38 7.81
CA ALA A 139 17.32 9.88 9.04
C ALA A 139 17.48 10.89 10.20
N GLY A 140 16.55 11.83 10.29
CA GLY A 140 16.39 12.70 11.46
C GLY A 140 14.90 12.93 11.71
N PRO A 141 14.44 13.02 12.97
CA PRO A 141 13.04 13.33 13.23
C PRO A 141 12.69 14.70 12.64
N PRO A 142 11.46 14.86 12.07
CA PRO A 142 11.03 16.13 11.52
C PRO A 142 10.99 17.21 12.61
N ASP A 143 11.53 18.38 12.29
CA ASP A 143 11.49 19.54 13.17
C ASP A 143 10.05 20.08 13.24
N LEU A 144 9.35 19.70 14.30
CA LEU A 144 7.95 20.05 14.57
C LEU A 144 7.72 21.53 14.92
N SER A 145 8.79 22.36 15.03
CA SER A 145 8.69 23.78 15.39
C SER A 145 8.37 24.71 14.21
N LYS A 146 8.50 24.24 12.97
CA LYS A 146 8.20 25.04 11.79
C LYS A 146 6.71 24.91 11.45
N LYS A 147 5.93 25.96 11.72
CA LYS A 147 4.61 26.15 11.12
C LYS A 147 4.80 26.18 9.60
N HIS A 148 4.44 25.09 8.93
CA HIS A 148 4.30 25.11 7.48
C HIS A 148 3.15 26.05 7.13
N PRO A 149 3.33 26.98 6.16
CA PRO A 149 2.20 27.67 5.56
C PRO A 149 1.20 26.62 5.07
N GLU A 150 -0.08 26.94 5.06
CA GLU A 150 -1.19 26.09 4.65
C GLU A 150 -0.75 25.20 3.48
N SER A 151 -0.44 23.93 3.78
CA SER A 151 0.09 23.02 2.77
C SER A 151 -1.07 22.71 1.84
N GLU A 152 -0.95 23.14 0.61
CA GLU A 152 -1.81 22.71 -0.50
C GLU A 152 -2.00 21.20 -0.39
N SER A 153 -3.26 20.73 -0.34
CA SER A 153 -3.49 19.30 -0.16
C SER A 153 -2.93 18.54 -1.36
N MET A 154 -2.51 17.29 -1.17
CA MET A 154 -2.06 16.43 -2.28
C MET A 154 -3.12 16.36 -3.38
N TYR A 155 -4.39 16.41 -3.01
CA TYR A 155 -5.51 16.42 -3.94
C TYR A 155 -5.52 17.69 -4.81
N ASP A 156 -5.31 18.86 -4.24
CA ASP A 156 -5.26 20.14 -4.98
C ASP A 156 -4.06 20.18 -5.94
N MET A 157 -2.90 19.69 -5.50
CA MET A 157 -1.71 19.56 -6.35
C MET A 157 -1.98 18.66 -7.57
N ILE A 158 -2.66 17.52 -7.38
CA ILE A 158 -3.03 16.61 -8.47
C ILE A 158 -3.99 17.29 -9.47
N GLN A 159 -4.84 18.21 -9.03
CA GLN A 159 -5.74 18.95 -9.93
C GLN A 159 -4.99 19.92 -10.86
N SER A 160 -3.86 20.44 -10.41
CA SER A 160 -3.06 21.43 -11.16
C SER A 160 -2.09 20.81 -12.17
N ILE A 161 -1.84 19.49 -12.10
CA ILE A 161 -0.87 18.79 -12.97
C ILE A 161 -1.59 18.14 -14.16
N ASN A 162 -1.12 18.42 -15.37
CA ASN A 162 -1.61 17.76 -16.59
C ASN A 162 -1.09 16.33 -16.73
N HIS A 163 -1.68 15.55 -17.64
CA HIS A 163 -1.35 14.14 -17.91
C HIS A 163 -1.67 13.17 -16.77
N ILE A 164 -2.57 13.58 -15.85
CA ILE A 164 -3.12 12.70 -14.83
C ILE A 164 -4.55 12.32 -15.21
N SER A 165 -4.76 11.03 -15.47
CA SER A 165 -6.10 10.49 -15.69
C SER A 165 -6.69 10.02 -14.36
N LYS A 166 -7.91 10.44 -14.05
CA LYS A 166 -8.60 10.09 -12.80
C LYS A 166 -9.75 9.14 -13.11
N MET A 167 -9.75 7.99 -12.46
CA MET A 167 -10.84 7.02 -12.52
C MET A 167 -11.54 7.02 -11.16
N GLU A 168 -12.54 7.87 -10.98
CA GLU A 168 -13.24 8.07 -9.71
C GLU A 168 -14.59 7.35 -9.68
N ILE A 169 -15.17 7.07 -10.83
CA ILE A 169 -16.47 6.40 -10.94
C ILE A 169 -16.31 4.88 -10.96
N ARG A 170 -17.05 4.19 -10.09
CA ARG A 170 -17.10 2.73 -10.04
C ARG A 170 -18.27 2.22 -10.87
N PRO A 171 -18.05 1.36 -11.88
CA PRO A 171 -19.13 0.77 -12.69
C PRO A 171 -20.14 -0.04 -11.87
N THR A 172 -19.72 -0.56 -10.69
CA THR A 172 -20.59 -1.30 -9.76
C THR A 172 -21.58 -0.42 -9.01
N GLY A 173 -21.44 0.90 -9.11
CA GLY A 173 -22.23 1.86 -8.36
C GLY A 173 -21.91 1.95 -6.87
N LEU A 174 -20.93 1.17 -6.37
CA LEU A 174 -20.58 1.17 -4.96
C LEU A 174 -20.08 2.53 -4.51
N LEU A 175 -20.67 3.03 -3.44
CA LEU A 175 -20.28 4.29 -2.79
C LEU A 175 -19.06 4.11 -1.90
N ASP A 176 -18.30 5.18 -1.68
CA ASP A 176 -17.34 5.20 -0.58
C ASP A 176 -18.09 5.07 0.76
N PRO A 177 -17.46 4.45 1.80
CA PRO A 177 -18.15 4.13 3.04
C PRO A 177 -18.60 5.38 3.80
N ASN A 178 -19.62 5.23 4.64
CA ASN A 178 -19.96 6.24 5.64
C ASN A 178 -18.88 6.29 6.71
N ILE A 179 -18.45 7.49 7.07
CA ILE A 179 -17.43 7.71 8.09
C ILE A 179 -18.07 8.35 9.31
N GLU A 180 -17.76 7.82 10.49
CA GLU A 180 -18.12 8.39 11.78
C GLU A 180 -16.86 8.61 12.61
N VAL A 181 -16.82 9.73 13.34
CA VAL A 181 -15.77 10.01 14.33
C VAL A 181 -16.39 9.85 15.70
N ARG A 182 -15.76 9.03 16.55
CA ARG A 182 -16.20 8.76 17.93
C ARG A 182 -15.06 8.98 18.91
N GLY A 183 -15.36 9.36 20.15
CA GLY A 183 -14.37 9.50 21.20
C GLY A 183 -13.69 8.18 21.57
N THR A 184 -12.50 8.26 22.16
CA THR A 184 -11.72 7.08 22.56
C THR A 184 -12.21 6.46 23.87
N GLU A 185 -12.94 7.20 24.69
CA GLU A 185 -13.53 6.68 25.93
C GLU A 185 -14.56 5.59 25.62
N GLY A 186 -14.38 4.40 26.19
CA GLY A 186 -15.28 3.26 25.96
C GLY A 186 -15.21 2.67 24.54
N GLN A 187 -14.25 3.05 23.72
CA GLN A 187 -14.13 2.65 22.30
C GLN A 187 -14.21 1.15 22.06
N VAL A 188 -13.66 0.30 22.95
CA VAL A 188 -13.67 -1.15 22.79
C VAL A 188 -15.08 -1.74 23.01
N SER A 189 -15.82 -1.22 23.99
CA SER A 189 -17.21 -1.63 24.23
C SER A 189 -18.14 -1.17 23.12
N ASP A 190 -17.96 0.04 22.62
CA ASP A 190 -18.69 0.58 21.48
C ASP A 190 -18.44 -0.26 20.22
N LEU A 191 -17.18 -0.55 19.95
CA LEU A 191 -16.76 -1.39 18.81
C LEU A 191 -17.34 -2.81 18.90
N LEU A 192 -17.39 -3.43 20.09
CA LEU A 192 -17.98 -4.75 20.30
C LEU A 192 -19.46 -4.78 19.87
N SER A 193 -20.23 -3.73 20.18
CA SER A 193 -21.62 -3.60 19.73
C SER A 193 -21.72 -3.55 18.21
N GLU A 194 -20.86 -2.77 17.56
CA GLU A 194 -20.83 -2.66 16.09
C GLU A 194 -20.41 -3.99 15.43
N ILE A 195 -19.43 -4.69 15.98
CA ILE A 195 -19.00 -6.01 15.48
C ILE A 195 -20.16 -7.01 15.56
N ASN A 196 -20.85 -7.11 16.69
CA ASN A 196 -21.98 -8.02 16.85
C ASN A 196 -23.07 -7.79 15.81
N GLN A 197 -23.36 -6.52 15.48
CA GLN A 197 -24.30 -6.19 14.42
C GLN A 197 -23.85 -6.66 13.02
N ARG A 198 -22.52 -6.68 12.76
CA ARG A 198 -21.96 -7.13 11.47
C ARG A 198 -21.91 -8.64 11.40
N VAL A 199 -21.44 -9.28 12.44
CA VAL A 199 -21.37 -10.75 12.54
C VAL A 199 -22.76 -11.38 12.38
N SER A 200 -23.81 -10.80 13.00
CA SER A 200 -25.19 -11.27 12.83
C SER A 200 -25.69 -11.21 11.38
N LYS A 201 -25.10 -10.35 10.54
CA LYS A 201 -25.37 -10.24 9.10
C LYS A 201 -24.41 -11.04 8.23
N ASN A 202 -23.54 -11.85 8.84
CA ASN A 202 -22.46 -12.59 8.16
C ASN A 202 -21.48 -11.67 7.41
N GLU A 203 -21.28 -10.46 7.92
CA GLU A 203 -20.31 -9.49 7.44
C GLU A 203 -19.02 -9.54 8.29
N ARG A 204 -17.92 -9.00 7.77
CA ARG A 204 -16.59 -9.05 8.40
C ARG A 204 -16.12 -7.67 8.80
N CYS A 205 -15.19 -7.62 9.76
CA CYS A 205 -14.65 -6.39 10.30
C CYS A 205 -13.12 -6.36 10.23
N LEU A 206 -12.57 -5.17 9.97
CA LEU A 206 -11.13 -4.89 10.08
C LEU A 206 -10.92 -3.80 11.13
N ILE A 207 -9.96 -4.01 12.01
CA ILE A 207 -9.59 -3.05 13.06
C ILE A 207 -8.12 -2.70 12.89
N THR A 208 -7.80 -1.41 12.82
CA THR A 208 -6.41 -0.96 12.75
C THR A 208 -5.99 -0.27 14.04
N VAL A 209 -4.85 -0.70 14.56
CA VAL A 209 -4.22 -0.20 15.77
C VAL A 209 -2.78 0.26 15.49
N LEU A 210 -2.09 0.84 16.47
CA LEU A 210 -0.73 1.38 16.29
C LEU A 210 0.40 0.44 16.71
N THR A 211 0.13 -0.55 17.57
CA THR A 211 1.15 -1.45 18.11
C THR A 211 0.74 -2.92 18.02
N ILE A 212 1.75 -3.82 17.90
CA ILE A 212 1.54 -5.28 17.88
C ILE A 212 0.85 -5.71 19.17
N LYS A 213 1.39 -5.30 20.31
CA LYS A 213 0.86 -5.65 21.62
C LYS A 213 -0.63 -5.29 21.76
N PHE A 214 -1.02 -4.10 21.30
CA PHE A 214 -2.42 -3.70 21.35
C PHE A 214 -3.31 -4.49 20.37
N ALA A 215 -2.77 -4.92 19.23
CA ALA A 215 -3.49 -5.82 18.32
C ALA A 215 -3.78 -7.18 18.96
N GLU A 216 -2.80 -7.73 19.66
CA GLU A 216 -2.94 -8.99 20.42
C GLU A 216 -3.96 -8.83 21.55
N GLU A 217 -3.82 -7.82 22.41
CA GLU A 217 -4.72 -7.54 23.54
C GLU A 217 -6.18 -7.36 23.07
N VAL A 218 -6.42 -6.61 22.00
CA VAL A 218 -7.77 -6.42 21.44
C VAL A 218 -8.32 -7.73 20.89
N SER A 219 -7.50 -8.53 20.19
CA SER A 219 -7.93 -9.83 19.65
C SER A 219 -8.29 -10.81 20.78
N GLU A 220 -7.48 -10.90 21.82
CA GLU A 220 -7.74 -11.74 23.00
C GLU A 220 -9.03 -11.30 23.71
N TYR A 221 -9.21 -10.00 23.90
CA TYR A 221 -10.44 -9.48 24.49
C TYR A 221 -11.68 -9.85 23.67
N LEU A 222 -11.65 -9.66 22.34
CA LEU A 222 -12.77 -10.02 21.47
C LEU A 222 -13.07 -11.52 21.50
N ASN A 223 -12.05 -12.36 21.51
CA ASN A 223 -12.20 -13.81 21.66
C ASN A 223 -12.83 -14.19 23.00
N SER A 224 -12.45 -13.54 24.10
CA SER A 224 -13.07 -13.74 25.42
C SER A 224 -14.55 -13.38 25.45
N MET A 225 -14.97 -12.46 24.56
CA MET A 225 -16.36 -12.05 24.37
C MET A 225 -17.14 -12.90 23.35
N GLY A 226 -16.53 -13.98 22.84
CA GLY A 226 -17.15 -14.92 21.89
C GLY A 226 -17.09 -14.49 20.42
N ILE A 227 -16.33 -13.44 20.07
CA ILE A 227 -16.07 -13.02 18.69
C ILE A 227 -14.83 -13.75 18.18
N LYS A 228 -14.89 -14.33 17.00
CA LYS A 228 -13.74 -15.00 16.37
C LYS A 228 -12.79 -13.96 15.79
N ALA A 229 -11.86 -13.47 16.59
CA ALA A 229 -10.89 -12.44 16.22
C ALA A 229 -9.48 -13.04 16.04
N HIS A 230 -8.74 -12.53 15.07
CA HIS A 230 -7.33 -12.84 14.87
C HIS A 230 -6.52 -11.56 14.67
N HIS A 231 -5.28 -11.53 15.13
CA HIS A 231 -4.38 -10.40 14.88
C HIS A 231 -3.54 -10.64 13.61
N LEU A 232 -3.12 -9.54 12.97
CA LEU A 232 -2.30 -9.57 11.77
C LEU A 232 -1.23 -8.48 11.82
N HIS A 233 0.05 -8.86 11.81
CA HIS A 233 1.19 -7.95 11.84
C HIS A 233 2.34 -8.39 10.92
N SER A 234 3.45 -7.63 10.90
CA SER A 234 4.56 -7.83 9.95
C SER A 234 5.41 -9.07 10.20
N GLU A 235 5.32 -9.68 11.38
CA GLU A 235 6.10 -10.86 11.76
C GLU A 235 5.43 -12.18 11.36
N ILE A 236 4.13 -12.12 10.98
CA ILE A 236 3.40 -13.27 10.45
C ILE A 236 3.88 -13.54 9.03
N ASP A 237 4.19 -14.79 8.73
CA ASP A 237 4.70 -15.19 7.43
C ASP A 237 3.64 -15.05 6.32
N THR A 238 4.08 -15.15 5.06
CA THR A 238 3.19 -14.92 3.90
C THR A 238 2.14 -16.01 3.75
N ILE A 239 2.43 -17.25 4.14
CA ILE A 239 1.49 -18.39 4.00
C ILE A 239 0.42 -18.24 5.07
N GLU A 240 0.79 -18.13 6.33
CA GLU A 240 -0.09 -17.93 7.47
C GLU A 240 -0.99 -16.69 7.27
N ARG A 241 -0.42 -15.59 6.77
CA ARG A 241 -1.20 -14.40 6.39
C ARG A 241 -2.29 -14.70 5.38
N SER A 242 -2.01 -15.51 4.38
CA SER A 242 -2.98 -15.91 3.35
C SER A 242 -4.09 -16.78 3.94
N GLU A 243 -3.75 -17.66 4.87
CA GLU A 243 -4.69 -18.52 5.59
C GLU A 243 -5.65 -17.70 6.46
N ILE A 244 -5.13 -16.75 7.25
CA ILE A 244 -5.94 -15.83 8.07
C ILE A 244 -6.93 -15.04 7.20
N ILE A 245 -6.47 -14.51 6.06
CA ILE A 245 -7.34 -13.75 5.15
C ILE A 245 -8.43 -14.65 4.56
N ASN A 246 -8.07 -15.86 4.16
CA ASN A 246 -9.06 -16.82 3.65
C ASN A 246 -10.07 -17.25 4.73
N ALA A 247 -9.60 -17.49 5.96
CA ALA A 247 -10.45 -17.77 7.11
C ALA A 247 -11.46 -16.65 7.40
N LEU A 248 -11.05 -15.40 7.28
CA LEU A 248 -11.96 -14.25 7.38
C LEU A 248 -13.02 -14.29 6.26
N ARG A 249 -12.62 -14.55 5.01
CA ARG A 249 -13.53 -14.55 3.87
C ARG A 249 -14.56 -15.67 3.95
N ILE A 250 -14.18 -16.88 4.37
CA ILE A 250 -15.11 -18.00 4.52
C ILE A 250 -15.94 -17.95 5.81
N GLY A 251 -15.54 -17.13 6.80
CA GLY A 251 -16.27 -16.90 8.04
C GLY A 251 -15.84 -17.77 9.21
N HIS A 252 -14.66 -18.36 9.15
CA HIS A 252 -14.02 -18.97 10.32
C HIS A 252 -13.49 -17.91 11.29
N ILE A 253 -13.16 -16.73 10.77
CA ILE A 253 -12.80 -15.53 11.53
C ILE A 253 -13.82 -14.43 11.19
N ASP A 254 -14.22 -13.64 12.17
CA ASP A 254 -15.15 -12.51 12.01
C ASP A 254 -14.42 -11.18 11.95
N VAL A 255 -13.28 -11.08 12.64
CA VAL A 255 -12.54 -9.83 12.82
C VAL A 255 -11.04 -10.05 12.64
N ILE A 256 -10.39 -9.20 11.88
CA ILE A 256 -8.93 -9.07 11.86
C ILE A 256 -8.54 -7.76 12.51
N VAL A 257 -7.64 -7.84 13.51
CA VAL A 257 -7.01 -6.68 14.16
C VAL A 257 -5.57 -6.57 13.70
N GLY A 258 -5.14 -5.43 13.19
CA GLY A 258 -3.75 -5.32 12.72
C GLY A 258 -3.22 -3.90 12.68
N ILE A 259 -1.89 -3.79 12.54
CA ILE A 259 -1.21 -2.48 12.52
C ILE A 259 -1.26 -1.85 11.15
N ASN A 260 -0.82 -2.55 10.15
CA ASN A 260 -0.74 -2.07 8.77
C ASN A 260 -1.48 -3.03 7.84
N LEU A 261 -2.80 -3.00 7.92
CA LEU A 261 -3.67 -3.77 7.03
C LEU A 261 -3.70 -3.21 5.60
N LEU A 262 -2.87 -2.18 5.33
CA LEU A 262 -2.76 -1.52 4.03
C LEU A 262 -1.86 -2.26 3.05
N ARG A 263 -1.09 -3.27 3.51
CA ARG A 263 -0.23 -4.02 2.60
C ARG A 263 -1.05 -4.65 1.50
N GLU A 264 -0.52 -4.57 0.31
CA GLU A 264 -1.05 -4.95 -0.99
C GLU A 264 -1.83 -6.26 -0.96
N GLY A 265 -2.93 -6.33 -1.71
CA GLY A 265 -3.67 -7.58 -1.94
C GLY A 265 -4.86 -7.88 -1.03
N LEU A 266 -5.20 -7.04 -0.04
CA LEU A 266 -6.42 -7.21 0.75
C LEU A 266 -7.65 -6.76 -0.04
N ASP A 267 -8.19 -7.65 -0.85
CA ASP A 267 -9.45 -7.47 -1.56
C ASP A 267 -10.53 -8.37 -0.94
N ILE A 268 -11.19 -7.86 0.09
CA ILE A 268 -12.14 -8.60 0.92
C ILE A 268 -13.50 -7.91 0.87
N PRO A 269 -14.34 -8.26 -0.12
CA PRO A 269 -15.67 -7.64 -0.27
C PRO A 269 -16.63 -7.96 0.88
N GLU A 270 -16.33 -8.98 1.67
CA GLU A 270 -17.09 -9.37 2.86
C GLU A 270 -16.95 -8.36 4.02
N VAL A 271 -15.94 -7.49 3.99
CA VAL A 271 -15.70 -6.46 5.01
C VAL A 271 -16.68 -5.31 4.83
N SER A 272 -17.52 -5.09 5.83
CA SER A 272 -18.48 -3.98 5.91
C SER A 272 -18.12 -2.94 6.97
N LEU A 273 -17.27 -3.29 7.95
CA LEU A 273 -16.83 -2.37 8.99
C LEU A 273 -15.30 -2.28 9.01
N VAL A 274 -14.81 -1.04 9.01
CA VAL A 274 -13.41 -0.73 9.30
C VAL A 274 -13.37 0.20 10.51
N ALA A 275 -12.67 -0.19 11.58
CA ALA A 275 -12.45 0.65 12.75
C ALA A 275 -10.97 1.06 12.82
N ILE A 276 -10.72 2.33 13.09
CA ILE A 276 -9.38 2.91 13.18
C ILE A 276 -9.23 3.52 14.57
N PHE A 277 -8.43 2.88 15.42
CA PHE A 277 -8.09 3.39 16.73
C PHE A 277 -7.00 4.45 16.65
N ASP A 278 -7.02 5.41 17.59
CA ASP A 278 -6.06 6.52 17.62
C ASP A 278 -5.93 7.22 16.26
N ALA A 279 -7.04 7.52 15.62
CA ALA A 279 -7.07 8.07 14.27
C ALA A 279 -6.48 9.49 14.19
N ASP A 280 -6.50 10.25 15.29
CA ASP A 280 -5.95 11.60 15.44
C ASP A 280 -4.44 11.65 15.70
N LYS A 281 -3.83 10.52 16.08
CA LYS A 281 -2.38 10.47 16.35
C LYS A 281 -1.61 10.71 15.06
N GLN A 282 -0.62 11.59 15.13
CA GLN A 282 0.23 11.86 13.98
C GLN A 282 1.29 10.76 13.80
N GLY A 283 1.51 10.34 12.56
CA GLY A 283 2.51 9.34 12.23
C GLY A 283 2.29 8.69 10.86
N PHE A 284 3.21 7.83 10.48
CA PHE A 284 3.20 7.14 9.18
C PHE A 284 1.90 6.35 8.93
N LEU A 285 1.32 5.76 9.98
CA LEU A 285 0.09 4.95 9.87
C LEU A 285 -1.21 5.77 9.92
N ARG A 286 -1.14 7.06 10.20
CA ARG A 286 -2.29 7.96 10.37
C ARG A 286 -2.15 9.25 9.54
N ASN A 287 -1.31 9.23 8.50
CA ASN A 287 -1.30 10.27 7.49
C ASN A 287 -2.53 10.14 6.57
N GLU A 288 -2.84 11.19 5.83
CA GLU A 288 -3.99 11.26 4.89
C GLU A 288 -4.06 10.04 3.97
N ARG A 289 -2.94 9.66 3.35
CA ARG A 289 -2.85 8.52 2.43
C ARG A 289 -3.20 7.19 3.11
N SER A 290 -2.61 6.95 4.28
CA SER A 290 -2.87 5.73 5.06
C SER A 290 -4.33 5.64 5.50
N LEU A 291 -4.92 6.75 5.92
CA LEU A 291 -6.33 6.81 6.28
C LEU A 291 -7.22 6.52 5.06
N LEU A 292 -6.99 7.18 3.92
CA LEU A 292 -7.76 6.94 2.68
C LEU A 292 -7.69 5.49 2.21
N GLN A 293 -6.52 4.87 2.25
CA GLN A 293 -6.37 3.46 1.86
C GLN A 293 -7.10 2.52 2.83
N THR A 294 -7.04 2.81 4.14
CA THR A 294 -7.75 2.01 5.15
C THR A 294 -9.27 2.17 5.01
N ILE A 295 -9.77 3.40 4.87
CA ILE A 295 -11.16 3.71 4.60
C ILE A 295 -11.66 2.97 3.37
N GLY A 296 -10.87 2.96 2.30
CA GLY A 296 -11.17 2.29 1.03
C GLY A 296 -11.38 0.77 1.14
N ARG A 297 -10.92 0.13 2.22
CA ARG A 297 -11.16 -1.32 2.44
C ARG A 297 -12.63 -1.66 2.63
N ALA A 298 -13.43 -0.75 3.18
CA ALA A 298 -14.90 -0.92 3.31
C ALA A 298 -15.68 -0.55 2.03
N ALA A 299 -15.06 -0.01 1.01
CA ALA A 299 -15.73 0.53 -0.18
C ALA A 299 -16.21 -0.55 -1.18
N ARG A 300 -15.97 -1.84 -0.92
CA ARG A 300 -16.41 -2.98 -1.75
C ARG A 300 -17.71 -3.62 -1.28
N ASN A 301 -18.20 -3.17 -0.14
CA ASN A 301 -19.46 -3.59 0.46
C ASN A 301 -20.48 -2.45 0.41
N GLN A 302 -21.69 -2.73 0.00
CA GLN A 302 -22.78 -1.71 -0.03
C GLN A 302 -23.11 -1.17 1.37
N ASN A 303 -22.86 -1.94 2.43
CA ASN A 303 -23.05 -1.58 3.83
C ASN A 303 -21.76 -1.01 4.46
N GLY A 304 -20.79 -0.60 3.62
CA GLY A 304 -19.49 -0.13 4.05
C GLY A 304 -19.58 1.05 5.04
N ARG A 305 -18.95 0.89 6.21
CA ARG A 305 -18.89 1.88 7.27
C ARG A 305 -17.49 1.94 7.86
N VAL A 306 -17.07 3.13 8.24
CA VAL A 306 -15.79 3.37 8.91
C VAL A 306 -16.02 4.13 10.20
N ILE A 307 -15.39 3.70 11.28
CA ILE A 307 -15.38 4.40 12.58
C ILE A 307 -13.94 4.82 12.85
N LEU A 308 -13.76 6.12 13.04
CA LEU A 308 -12.50 6.72 13.46
C LEU A 308 -12.63 7.04 14.96
N TYR A 309 -11.91 6.30 15.81
CA TYR A 309 -11.83 6.62 17.23
C TYR A 309 -10.74 7.66 17.46
N ALA A 310 -11.14 8.84 17.92
CA ALA A 310 -10.27 10.00 18.07
C ALA A 310 -10.87 10.99 19.06
N ASP A 311 -10.03 11.64 19.86
CA ASP A 311 -10.45 12.71 20.79
C ASP A 311 -10.27 14.11 20.18
N GLY A 312 -9.68 14.18 19.00
CA GLY A 312 -9.49 15.42 18.24
C GLY A 312 -9.56 15.18 16.72
N MET A 313 -9.65 16.27 15.97
CA MET A 313 -9.64 16.21 14.49
C MET A 313 -8.26 16.62 13.98
N SER A 314 -7.47 15.65 13.48
CA SER A 314 -6.18 15.96 12.86
C SER A 314 -6.38 16.48 11.42
N PRO A 315 -5.43 17.27 10.87
CA PRO A 315 -5.47 17.69 9.46
C PRO A 315 -5.58 16.50 8.49
N SER A 316 -4.87 15.41 8.76
CA SER A 316 -4.92 14.19 7.95
C SER A 316 -6.31 13.52 7.97
N MET A 317 -6.97 13.49 9.13
CA MET A 317 -8.35 13.00 9.23
C MET A 317 -9.31 13.88 8.45
N SER A 318 -9.22 15.21 8.65
CA SER A 318 -10.08 16.16 7.96
C SER A 318 -9.97 16.00 6.44
N ALA A 319 -8.74 15.95 5.90
CA ALA A 319 -8.51 15.77 4.47
C ALA A 319 -9.05 14.42 3.96
N ALA A 320 -8.80 13.31 4.68
CA ALA A 320 -9.28 11.99 4.29
C ALA A 320 -10.82 11.88 4.31
N ILE A 321 -11.46 12.45 5.32
CA ILE A 321 -12.93 12.50 5.42
C ILE A 321 -13.51 13.32 4.26
N GLN A 322 -12.99 14.52 4.04
CA GLN A 322 -13.46 15.41 2.97
C GLN A 322 -13.37 14.73 1.60
N GLN A 323 -12.23 14.16 1.25
CA GLN A 323 -12.07 13.47 -0.03
C GLN A 323 -13.01 12.27 -0.18
N THR A 324 -13.24 11.52 0.91
CA THR A 324 -14.16 10.38 0.87
C THR A 324 -15.60 10.84 0.64
N LEU A 325 -16.03 11.91 1.30
CA LEU A 325 -17.37 12.50 1.11
C LEU A 325 -17.56 13.04 -0.31
N GLU A 326 -16.58 13.72 -0.87
CA GLU A 326 -16.62 14.23 -2.23
C GLU A 326 -16.73 13.12 -3.27
N ARG A 327 -15.93 12.04 -3.13
CA ARG A 327 -16.02 10.87 -4.01
C ARG A 327 -17.37 10.17 -3.89
N ARG A 328 -17.88 10.04 -2.66
CA ARG A 328 -19.19 9.46 -2.40
C ARG A 328 -20.30 10.27 -3.10
N ALA A 329 -20.30 11.58 -2.95
CA ALA A 329 -21.29 12.46 -3.56
C ALA A 329 -21.26 12.39 -5.11
N ARG A 330 -20.05 12.35 -5.72
CA ARG A 330 -19.91 12.19 -7.18
C ARG A 330 -20.44 10.85 -7.67
N GLN A 331 -20.14 9.76 -6.96
CA GLN A 331 -20.63 8.43 -7.31
C GLN A 331 -22.15 8.35 -7.15
N GLU A 332 -22.70 8.96 -6.12
CA GLU A 332 -24.14 8.98 -5.87
C GLU A 332 -24.88 9.76 -6.97
N ALA A 333 -24.39 10.93 -7.35
CA ALA A 333 -24.92 11.71 -8.46
C ALA A 333 -24.89 10.91 -9.79
N TYR A 334 -23.75 10.25 -10.07
CA TYR A 334 -23.60 9.39 -11.25
C TYR A 334 -24.59 8.21 -11.24
N ASN A 335 -24.75 7.56 -10.09
CA ASN A 335 -25.70 6.46 -9.94
C ASN A 335 -27.14 6.89 -10.19
N LEU A 336 -27.54 8.06 -9.68
CA LEU A 336 -28.88 8.63 -9.91
C LEU A 336 -29.11 8.94 -11.39
N GLU A 337 -28.15 9.59 -12.04
CA GLU A 337 -28.24 9.94 -13.46
C GLU A 337 -28.35 8.70 -14.37
N HIS A 338 -27.58 7.64 -14.04
CA HIS A 338 -27.52 6.43 -14.86
C HIS A 338 -28.38 5.27 -14.36
N HIS A 339 -29.24 5.51 -13.36
CA HIS A 339 -30.13 4.50 -12.74
C HIS A 339 -29.39 3.25 -12.25
N ILE A 340 -28.17 3.43 -11.70
CA ILE A 340 -27.33 2.34 -11.19
C ILE A 340 -27.68 2.06 -9.72
N VAL A 341 -27.96 0.81 -9.40
CA VAL A 341 -28.17 0.35 -8.03
C VAL A 341 -26.87 -0.28 -7.52
N PRO A 342 -26.29 0.23 -6.43
CA PRO A 342 -25.07 -0.32 -5.85
C PRO A 342 -25.23 -1.80 -5.48
N LYS A 343 -24.23 -2.63 -5.82
CA LYS A 343 -24.21 -4.05 -5.46
C LYS A 343 -22.85 -4.44 -4.91
N THR A 344 -22.86 -5.11 -3.76
CA THR A 344 -21.64 -5.70 -3.16
C THR A 344 -20.95 -6.62 -4.16
N ILE A 345 -19.64 -6.49 -4.30
CA ILE A 345 -18.82 -7.35 -5.15
C ILE A 345 -18.80 -8.76 -4.56
N LYS A 346 -19.07 -9.76 -5.39
CA LYS A 346 -18.90 -11.16 -5.01
C LYS A 346 -17.64 -11.71 -5.67
N LYS A 347 -16.69 -12.18 -4.89
CA LYS A 347 -15.44 -12.75 -5.37
C LYS A 347 -15.41 -14.24 -5.01
N ALA A 348 -15.08 -15.10 -5.99
CA ALA A 348 -14.92 -16.52 -5.76
C ALA A 348 -13.91 -16.79 -4.63
N LEU A 349 -14.21 -17.75 -3.79
CA LEU A 349 -13.28 -18.26 -2.79
C LEU A 349 -12.22 -19.12 -3.48
N PRO A 350 -10.97 -19.13 -2.99
CA PRO A 350 -9.96 -20.05 -3.49
C PRO A 350 -10.44 -21.50 -3.37
N ALA A 351 -10.23 -22.30 -4.42
CA ALA A 351 -10.72 -23.70 -4.51
C ALA A 351 -10.13 -24.67 -3.45
N MET A 352 -9.10 -24.23 -2.71
CA MET A 352 -8.44 -25.03 -1.67
C MET A 352 -9.15 -25.01 -0.30
N TYR A 353 -10.19 -24.20 -0.13
CA TYR A 353 -10.87 -24.07 1.17
C TYR A 353 -12.35 -24.40 1.00
N SER A 354 -12.78 -25.54 1.51
CA SER A 354 -14.19 -25.83 1.72
C SER A 354 -14.64 -25.27 3.08
N LYS A 355 -15.96 -25.03 3.24
CA LYS A 355 -16.52 -24.58 4.54
C LYS A 355 -16.33 -25.59 5.67
N ASP A 356 -15.94 -26.81 5.34
CA ASP A 356 -15.82 -27.94 6.25
C ASP A 356 -14.36 -28.23 6.67
N ASP A 357 -13.39 -27.48 6.16
CA ASP A 357 -12.00 -27.61 6.60
C ASP A 357 -11.84 -27.01 8.01
N GLU A 358 -11.52 -27.87 8.98
CA GLU A 358 -11.19 -27.44 10.35
C GLU A 358 -9.92 -26.58 10.30
N PHE A 359 -10.03 -25.36 10.80
CA PHE A 359 -8.88 -24.47 10.98
C PHE A 359 -8.09 -24.96 12.19
N ILE A 360 -6.85 -25.39 11.97
CA ILE A 360 -5.91 -25.83 13.01
C ILE A 360 -5.32 -24.62 13.71
#